data_4ca0ddd8c56678cc094d19c9684d4925
#
_entry.id   4ca0ddd8c56678cc094d19c9684d4925
#
_cell.length_a   1.000
_cell.length_b   1.000
_cell.length_c   1.000
_cell.angle_alpha   90.00
_cell.angle_beta   90.00
_cell.angle_gamma   90.00
#
_symmetry.space_group_name_H-M   'P 1'
#
loop_
_entity.id
_entity.type
_entity.pdbx_description
1 polymer ?
#
loop_
_entity_poly.entity_id
_entity_poly.type
_entity_poly.pdbx_seq_one_letter_code
_entity_poly.pdbx_strand_id
1 'polypeptide(L)'
;TGFTFTSIKAQHSDETQFGIKGGVNFSNIYDTEVDDNNVLTSFNAGVYASFPVGDILSIQPEILYSRKGGELNYDNAITSGTAQFKLNYIQVPVLFKVNVTDNLNIHVGPYFAYLIDAAVSNDASGDAIDFEDSYDNDDFNKFDVGISAGLGFDFNSFGIGARYNYGLSTIGKERDFAGTTYTIPDGKNSSISLYLSYK
;
A
#
# COMPACT_ATOMS: atom_id res chain seq x y z
N THR A 1 -16.21 -20.49 39.88
CA THR A 1 -15.14 -20.47 38.90
C THR A 1 -14.79 -18.99 38.62
N GLY A 2 -13.81 -18.46 39.38
CA GLY A 2 -13.35 -17.11 39.24
C GLY A 2 -12.30 -17.02 38.12
N PHE A 3 -12.52 -16.17 37.14
CA PHE A 3 -11.50 -15.76 36.17
C PHE A 3 -10.60 -14.74 36.86
N THR A 4 -9.40 -15.15 37.26
CA THR A 4 -8.33 -14.25 37.68
C THR A 4 -7.73 -13.60 36.42
N PHE A 5 -8.01 -12.32 36.20
CA PHE A 5 -7.27 -11.52 35.26
C PHE A 5 -5.87 -11.26 35.84
N THR A 6 -4.88 -12.01 35.40
CA THR A 6 -3.48 -11.67 35.62
C THR A 6 -3.19 -10.44 34.77
N SER A 7 -2.91 -9.32 35.45
CA SER A 7 -2.39 -8.12 34.79
C SER A 7 -1.00 -8.45 34.23
N ILE A 8 -0.91 -8.76 32.96
CA ILE A 8 0.35 -8.87 32.23
C ILE A 8 0.87 -7.44 32.09
N LYS A 9 1.94 -7.11 32.82
CA LYS A 9 2.66 -5.85 32.60
C LYS A 9 3.37 -5.98 31.25
N ALA A 10 2.82 -5.33 30.22
CA ALA A 10 3.53 -5.08 28.98
C ALA A 10 4.87 -4.40 29.32
N GLN A 11 5.98 -4.93 28.86
CA GLN A 11 7.26 -4.23 28.91
C GLN A 11 7.17 -3.04 27.96
N HIS A 12 6.70 -1.92 28.47
CA HIS A 12 6.64 -0.67 27.75
C HIS A 12 8.07 -0.12 27.67
N SER A 13 8.64 -0.02 26.47
CA SER A 13 9.83 0.78 26.27
C SER A 13 9.39 2.24 26.13
N ASP A 14 9.66 3.08 27.09
CA ASP A 14 9.46 4.54 27.04
C ASP A 14 10.38 5.21 26.00
N GLU A 15 11.16 4.43 25.26
CA GLU A 15 12.15 4.91 24.31
C GLU A 15 11.62 4.88 22.88
N THR A 16 11.95 5.93 22.13
CA THR A 16 11.72 5.99 20.68
C THR A 16 12.48 4.85 19.99
N GLN A 17 11.78 4.10 19.17
CA GLN A 17 12.34 2.98 18.41
C GLN A 17 12.46 3.36 16.94
N PHE A 18 13.58 3.00 16.33
CA PHE A 18 13.80 3.11 14.89
C PHE A 18 13.95 1.73 14.29
N GLY A 19 13.48 1.56 13.06
CA GLY A 19 13.60 0.28 12.40
C GLY A 19 13.47 0.36 10.90
N ILE A 20 13.74 -0.77 10.28
CA ILE A 20 13.53 -0.99 8.85
C ILE A 20 12.32 -1.90 8.64
N LYS A 21 11.67 -1.75 7.50
CA LYS A 21 10.49 -2.52 7.12
C LYS A 21 10.57 -2.90 5.66
N GLY A 22 10.13 -4.10 5.33
CA GLY A 22 9.98 -4.55 3.95
C GLY A 22 8.90 -5.60 3.82
N GLY A 23 8.26 -5.68 2.65
CA GLY A 23 7.17 -6.60 2.47
C GLY A 23 6.68 -6.72 1.05
N VAL A 24 5.69 -7.59 0.89
CA VAL A 24 4.99 -7.84 -0.38
C VAL A 24 3.66 -7.11 -0.35
N ASN A 25 3.36 -6.42 -1.45
CA ASN A 25 2.08 -5.78 -1.70
C ASN A 25 1.27 -6.62 -2.69
N PHE A 26 0.01 -6.82 -2.37
CA PHE A 26 -1.03 -7.31 -3.25
C PHE A 26 -1.95 -6.14 -3.52
N SER A 27 -1.80 -5.49 -4.67
CA SER A 27 -2.49 -4.25 -5.00
C SER A 27 -3.46 -4.41 -6.14
N ASN A 28 -4.50 -3.61 -6.11
CA ASN A 28 -5.50 -3.51 -7.14
C ASN A 28 -5.91 -2.03 -7.31
N ILE A 29 -6.34 -1.67 -8.50
CA ILE A 29 -6.99 -0.39 -8.79
C ILE A 29 -8.49 -0.64 -8.67
N TYR A 30 -9.10 -0.10 -7.61
CA TYR A 30 -10.54 -0.22 -7.37
C TYR A 30 -11.27 0.81 -8.21
N ASP A 31 -12.09 0.32 -9.14
CA ASP A 31 -13.05 1.10 -9.90
C ASP A 31 -14.45 0.51 -9.68
N THR A 32 -15.47 1.37 -9.57
CA THR A 32 -16.85 0.96 -9.31
C THR A 32 -17.52 0.34 -10.55
N GLU A 33 -16.90 0.44 -11.72
CA GLU A 33 -17.52 0.04 -13.00
C GLU A 33 -16.86 -1.19 -13.68
N VAL A 34 -15.76 -1.73 -13.14
CA VAL A 34 -15.01 -2.84 -13.76
C VAL A 34 -14.85 -4.01 -12.81
N ASP A 35 -15.52 -5.14 -13.12
CA ASP A 35 -15.52 -6.37 -12.32
C ASP A 35 -14.27 -7.27 -12.48
N ASP A 36 -13.39 -7.03 -13.47
CA ASP A 36 -12.24 -7.88 -13.80
C ASP A 36 -10.89 -7.23 -13.43
N ASN A 37 -10.68 -7.05 -12.12
CA ASN A 37 -9.44 -6.50 -11.59
C ASN A 37 -8.54 -7.61 -11.04
N ASN A 38 -7.42 -7.87 -11.71
CA ASN A 38 -6.41 -8.79 -11.22
C ASN A 38 -5.42 -8.09 -10.28
N VAL A 39 -4.98 -8.85 -9.30
CA VAL A 39 -4.09 -8.38 -8.25
C VAL A 39 -2.66 -8.32 -8.74
N LEU A 40 -2.06 -7.13 -8.76
CA LEU A 40 -0.62 -6.96 -8.99
C LEU A 40 0.16 -7.29 -7.72
N THR A 41 1.05 -8.27 -7.81
CA THR A 41 2.01 -8.57 -6.74
C THR A 41 3.26 -7.71 -6.89
N SER A 42 3.61 -6.99 -5.84
CA SER A 42 4.73 -6.04 -5.82
C SER A 42 5.38 -5.97 -4.44
N PHE A 43 6.18 -4.95 -4.15
CA PHE A 43 6.89 -4.86 -2.88
C PHE A 43 6.86 -3.45 -2.30
N ASN A 44 7.17 -3.37 -1.00
CA ASN A 44 7.49 -2.14 -0.29
C ASN A 44 8.74 -2.33 0.57
N ALA A 45 9.48 -1.26 0.80
CA ALA A 45 10.64 -1.24 1.69
C ALA A 45 10.89 0.16 2.20
N GLY A 46 11.36 0.30 3.43
CA GLY A 46 11.68 1.60 4.00
C GLY A 46 12.03 1.56 5.48
N VAL A 47 11.83 2.70 6.12
CA VAL A 47 12.18 2.93 7.53
C VAL A 47 10.98 3.43 8.30
N TYR A 48 11.00 3.24 9.60
CA TYR A 48 10.00 3.79 10.50
C TYR A 48 10.63 4.27 11.81
N ALA A 49 9.92 5.17 12.49
CA ALA A 49 10.16 5.53 13.87
C ALA A 49 8.88 5.30 14.66
N SER A 50 8.99 4.80 15.89
CA SER A 50 7.86 4.60 16.79
C SER A 50 8.08 5.43 18.06
N PHE A 51 7.18 6.38 18.30
CA PHE A 51 7.19 7.31 19.41
C PHE A 51 6.12 6.90 20.41
N PRO A 52 6.47 6.34 21.58
CA PRO A 52 5.49 6.06 22.64
C PRO A 52 4.84 7.37 23.12
N VAL A 53 3.52 7.39 23.22
CA VAL A 53 2.74 8.56 23.72
C VAL A 53 1.87 8.17 24.91
N GLY A 54 1.98 6.95 25.40
CA GLY A 54 1.29 6.38 26.55
C GLY A 54 1.62 4.91 26.72
N ASP A 55 1.02 4.28 27.71
CA ASP A 55 1.35 2.90 28.12
C ASP A 55 1.13 1.85 27.01
N ILE A 56 0.18 2.07 26.14
CA ILE A 56 -0.18 1.14 25.07
C ILE A 56 -0.19 1.79 23.69
N LEU A 57 -0.04 3.11 23.59
CA LEU A 57 -0.18 3.89 22.38
C LEU A 57 1.16 4.42 21.90
N SER A 58 1.42 4.31 20.61
CA SER A 58 2.56 4.94 19.93
C SER A 58 2.10 5.61 18.65
N ILE A 59 2.81 6.67 18.24
CA ILE A 59 2.70 7.26 16.91
C ILE A 59 3.86 6.74 16.09
N GLN A 60 3.56 6.15 14.92
CA GLN A 60 4.56 5.52 14.07
C GLN A 60 4.54 6.10 12.65
N PRO A 61 5.29 7.19 12.39
CA PRO A 61 5.57 7.61 11.03
C PRO A 61 6.52 6.64 10.34
N GLU A 62 6.30 6.46 9.03
CA GLU A 62 7.12 5.61 8.17
C GLU A 62 7.46 6.36 6.89
N ILE A 63 8.56 5.99 6.24
CA ILE A 63 8.90 6.41 4.88
C ILE A 63 9.19 5.13 4.10
N LEU A 64 8.33 4.84 3.11
CA LEU A 64 8.38 3.60 2.36
C LEU A 64 8.46 3.91 0.86
N TYR A 65 9.37 3.25 0.17
CA TYR A 65 9.20 3.00 -1.25
C TYR A 65 8.10 1.93 -1.39
N SER A 66 7.07 2.20 -2.15
CA SER A 66 5.94 1.28 -2.32
C SER A 66 5.52 1.21 -3.78
N ARG A 67 5.63 0.03 -4.39
CA ARG A 67 5.07 -0.24 -5.70
C ARG A 67 3.64 -0.71 -5.52
N LYS A 68 2.71 -0.11 -6.27
CA LYS A 68 1.29 -0.44 -6.34
C LYS A 68 0.84 -0.48 -7.79
N GLY A 69 -0.40 -0.85 -8.02
CA GLY A 69 -0.99 -0.84 -9.37
C GLY A 69 -2.05 -1.90 -9.50
N GLY A 70 -2.34 -2.26 -10.73
CA GLY A 70 -3.32 -3.28 -11.09
C GLY A 70 -2.90 -4.00 -12.36
N GLU A 71 -3.51 -5.14 -12.58
CA GLU A 71 -3.35 -5.95 -13.76
C GLU A 71 -4.69 -6.05 -14.49
N LEU A 72 -4.69 -5.78 -15.79
CA LEU A 72 -5.85 -5.91 -16.66
C LEU A 72 -5.60 -7.05 -17.66
N ASN A 73 -6.42 -8.08 -17.61
CA ASN A 73 -6.43 -9.12 -18.63
C ASN A 73 -7.42 -8.72 -19.72
N TYR A 74 -6.99 -8.79 -20.95
CA TYR A 74 -7.86 -8.63 -22.10
C TYR A 74 -7.80 -9.87 -23.00
N ASP A 75 -8.97 -10.36 -23.36
CA ASP A 75 -9.14 -11.48 -24.27
C ASP A 75 -10.11 -11.08 -25.38
N ASN A 76 -9.55 -10.74 -26.54
CA ASN A 76 -10.30 -10.37 -27.73
C ASN A 76 -10.10 -11.43 -28.81
N ALA A 77 -11.02 -11.52 -29.77
CA ALA A 77 -11.00 -12.48 -30.88
C ALA A 77 -9.70 -12.45 -31.73
N ILE A 78 -8.85 -11.42 -31.57
CA ILE A 78 -7.64 -11.18 -32.34
C ILE A 78 -6.37 -11.34 -31.49
N THR A 79 -6.43 -11.03 -30.20
CA THR A 79 -5.26 -11.09 -29.30
C THR A 79 -5.71 -11.19 -27.84
N SER A 80 -5.00 -11.97 -27.05
CA SER A 80 -5.11 -12.04 -25.60
C SER A 80 -3.81 -11.55 -24.98
N GLY A 81 -3.90 -10.84 -23.86
CA GLY A 81 -2.72 -10.31 -23.18
C GLY A 81 -3.04 -9.74 -21.80
N THR A 82 -1.98 -9.41 -21.08
CA THR A 82 -2.05 -8.83 -19.74
C THR A 82 -1.33 -7.49 -19.75
N ALA A 83 -2.04 -6.42 -19.41
CA ALA A 83 -1.46 -5.10 -19.18
C ALA A 83 -1.28 -4.86 -17.67
N GLN A 84 -0.04 -4.61 -17.23
CA GLN A 84 0.29 -4.31 -15.85
C GLN A 84 0.61 -2.83 -15.70
N PHE A 85 -0.14 -2.15 -14.84
CA PHE A 85 0.14 -0.78 -14.42
C PHE A 85 0.97 -0.81 -13.15
N LYS A 86 2.21 -0.36 -13.22
CA LYS A 86 3.17 -0.32 -12.10
C LYS A 86 3.40 1.13 -11.70
N LEU A 87 2.93 1.51 -10.52
CA LEU A 87 3.02 2.86 -9.98
C LEU A 87 3.97 2.83 -8.77
N ASN A 88 5.07 3.55 -8.85
CA ASN A 88 6.09 3.62 -7.81
C ASN A 88 5.93 4.89 -6.98
N TYR A 89 5.76 4.73 -5.68
CA TYR A 89 5.50 5.81 -4.74
C TYR A 89 6.54 5.89 -3.63
N ILE A 90 6.82 7.11 -3.20
CA ILE A 90 7.30 7.35 -1.84
C ILE A 90 6.05 7.56 -0.97
N GLN A 91 5.80 6.63 -0.08
CA GLN A 91 4.61 6.62 0.80
C GLN A 91 5.04 6.93 2.24
N VAL A 92 4.29 7.86 2.87
CA VAL A 92 4.51 8.29 4.26
C VAL A 92 3.22 8.04 5.07
N PRO A 93 3.06 6.86 5.66
CA PRO A 93 2.02 6.60 6.65
C PRO A 93 2.37 7.27 7.98
N VAL A 94 1.35 7.77 8.69
CA VAL A 94 1.46 8.18 10.08
C VAL A 94 0.44 7.37 10.88
N LEU A 95 0.92 6.38 11.61
CA LEU A 95 0.07 5.37 12.24
C LEU A 95 -0.06 5.60 13.74
N PHE A 96 -1.28 5.47 14.24
CA PHE A 96 -1.55 5.26 15.65
C PHE A 96 -1.50 3.75 15.90
N LYS A 97 -0.51 3.30 16.65
CA LYS A 97 -0.26 1.90 16.98
C LYS A 97 -0.66 1.66 18.43
N VAL A 98 -1.58 0.73 18.64
CA VAL A 98 -2.05 0.32 19.97
C VAL A 98 -1.57 -1.11 20.23
N ASN A 99 -0.80 -1.30 21.30
CA ASN A 99 -0.38 -2.62 21.77
C ASN A 99 -1.50 -3.25 22.59
N VAL A 100 -2.17 -4.26 22.01
CA VAL A 100 -3.29 -4.99 22.64
C VAL A 100 -2.76 -6.00 23.64
N THR A 101 -1.60 -6.59 23.35
CA THR A 101 -0.81 -7.46 24.23
C THR A 101 0.66 -7.10 24.09
N ASP A 102 1.53 -7.79 24.82
CA ASP A 102 3.00 -7.62 24.73
C ASP A 102 3.53 -7.80 23.28
N ASN A 103 2.85 -8.61 22.48
CA ASN A 103 3.30 -8.95 21.16
C ASN A 103 2.33 -8.48 20.04
N LEU A 104 1.04 -8.35 20.34
CA LEU A 104 0.03 -8.02 19.34
C LEU A 104 -0.26 -6.52 19.34
N ASN A 105 -0.17 -5.90 18.18
CA ASN A 105 -0.57 -4.52 17.97
C ASN A 105 -1.62 -4.40 16.87
N ILE A 106 -2.46 -3.36 16.99
CA ILE A 106 -3.35 -2.86 15.96
C ILE A 106 -2.86 -1.47 15.60
N HIS A 107 -2.84 -1.13 14.32
CA HIS A 107 -2.43 0.19 13.89
C HIS A 107 -3.36 0.71 12.79
N VAL A 108 -3.62 2.03 12.85
CA VAL A 108 -4.45 2.73 11.88
C VAL A 108 -3.95 4.17 11.73
N GLY A 109 -4.05 4.73 10.54
CA GLY A 109 -3.71 6.14 10.31
C GLY A 109 -3.77 6.54 8.86
N PRO A 110 -3.65 7.83 8.57
CA PRO A 110 -3.55 8.34 7.21
C PRO A 110 -2.21 7.95 6.57
N TYR A 111 -2.21 7.90 5.25
CA TYR A 111 -0.98 7.92 4.46
C TYR A 111 -1.03 8.97 3.37
N PHE A 112 0.14 9.48 3.04
CA PHE A 112 0.40 10.33 1.88
C PHE A 112 1.41 9.63 1.00
N ALA A 113 1.18 9.62 -0.31
CA ALA A 113 2.12 9.03 -1.25
C ALA A 113 2.37 9.97 -2.43
N TYR A 114 3.61 10.03 -2.88
CA TYR A 114 4.02 10.81 -4.04
C TYR A 114 4.51 9.85 -5.12
N LEU A 115 3.89 9.92 -6.30
CA LEU A 115 4.27 9.14 -7.47
C LEU A 115 5.62 9.62 -8.00
N ILE A 116 6.59 8.73 -8.03
CA ILE A 116 7.94 9.02 -8.54
C ILE A 116 8.17 8.44 -9.93
N ASP A 117 7.43 7.38 -10.28
CA ASP A 117 7.57 6.71 -11.57
C ASP A 117 6.32 5.89 -11.89
N ALA A 118 5.92 5.86 -13.16
CA ALA A 118 4.81 5.07 -13.67
C ALA A 118 5.27 4.30 -14.92
N ALA A 119 5.07 3.00 -14.92
CA ALA A 119 5.37 2.13 -16.04
C ALA A 119 4.16 1.24 -16.36
N VAL A 120 3.92 1.04 -17.65
CA VAL A 120 2.94 0.07 -18.14
C VAL A 120 3.70 -0.98 -18.92
N SER A 121 3.64 -2.22 -18.50
CA SER A 121 4.15 -3.36 -19.26
C SER A 121 2.99 -4.15 -19.83
N ASN A 122 3.11 -4.55 -21.08
CA ASN A 122 2.11 -5.33 -21.79
C ASN A 122 2.75 -6.66 -22.22
N ASP A 123 2.27 -7.76 -21.64
CA ASP A 123 2.63 -9.12 -22.06
C ASP A 123 1.54 -9.65 -22.99
N ALA A 124 1.75 -9.57 -24.30
CA ALA A 124 0.84 -10.11 -25.30
C ALA A 124 1.29 -11.52 -25.74
N SER A 125 0.37 -12.49 -25.76
CA SER A 125 0.61 -13.83 -26.27
C SER A 125 0.58 -13.80 -27.81
N GLY A 126 1.78 -13.88 -28.45
CA GLY A 126 1.95 -13.84 -29.91
C GLY A 126 3.15 -12.95 -30.29
N ASP A 127 3.62 -13.00 -31.55
CA ASP A 127 4.74 -12.18 -32.08
C ASP A 127 4.53 -10.63 -31.98
N ALA A 128 3.73 -10.18 -31.04
CA ALA A 128 3.52 -8.79 -30.73
C ALA A 128 4.62 -8.31 -29.75
N ILE A 129 5.29 -7.26 -30.16
CA ILE A 129 6.43 -6.60 -29.54
C ILE A 129 6.12 -6.26 -28.08
N ASP A 130 6.97 -6.73 -27.14
CA ASP A 130 6.99 -6.25 -25.75
C ASP A 130 7.30 -4.75 -25.75
N PHE A 131 6.32 -3.94 -25.42
CA PHE A 131 6.52 -2.52 -25.18
C PHE A 131 6.52 -2.26 -23.68
N GLU A 132 7.65 -1.86 -23.17
CA GLU A 132 7.75 -1.16 -21.88
C GLU A 132 7.73 0.34 -22.21
N ASP A 133 6.55 0.95 -22.20
CA ASP A 133 6.38 2.38 -22.39
C ASP A 133 6.37 3.09 -21.03
N SER A 134 7.33 3.97 -20.84
CA SER A 134 7.31 4.92 -19.71
C SER A 134 6.27 5.98 -20.03
N TYR A 135 5.14 5.92 -19.37
CA TYR A 135 4.13 6.98 -19.48
C TYR A 135 4.65 8.26 -18.84
N ASP A 136 4.29 9.39 -19.44
CA ASP A 136 4.64 10.68 -18.86
C ASP A 136 3.93 10.79 -17.50
N ASN A 137 4.68 10.99 -16.42
CA ASN A 137 4.16 11.14 -15.05
C ASN A 137 3.09 12.25 -14.93
N ASP A 138 2.94 13.06 -15.98
CA ASP A 138 1.95 14.12 -16.03
C ASP A 138 0.53 13.62 -16.33
N ASP A 139 0.36 12.37 -16.73
CA ASP A 139 -0.94 11.75 -16.99
C ASP A 139 -1.63 11.23 -15.73
N PHE A 140 -0.88 11.08 -14.64
CA PHE A 140 -1.35 10.58 -13.36
C PHE A 140 -1.37 11.66 -12.28
N ASN A 141 -2.24 11.48 -11.30
CA ASN A 141 -2.19 12.27 -10.08
C ASN A 141 -0.93 11.90 -9.31
N LYS A 142 -0.06 12.89 -9.10
CA LYS A 142 1.22 12.68 -8.40
C LYS A 142 1.03 12.40 -6.91
N PHE A 143 -0.13 12.74 -6.35
CA PHE A 143 -0.44 12.53 -4.94
C PHE A 143 -1.53 11.49 -4.77
N ASP A 144 -1.25 10.50 -3.94
CA ASP A 144 -2.21 9.52 -3.45
C ASP A 144 -2.33 9.66 -1.93
N VAL A 145 -3.53 9.90 -1.45
CA VAL A 145 -3.84 9.99 -0.02
C VAL A 145 -4.87 8.94 0.35
N GLY A 146 -4.75 8.40 1.56
CA GLY A 146 -5.65 7.34 1.98
C GLY A 146 -5.50 6.99 3.45
N ILE A 147 -6.10 5.86 3.81
CA ILE A 147 -6.09 5.30 5.15
C ILE A 147 -5.41 3.94 5.12
N SER A 148 -4.56 3.71 6.11
CA SER A 148 -3.90 2.43 6.39
C SER A 148 -4.45 1.86 7.69
N ALA A 149 -4.78 0.56 7.72
CA ALA A 149 -5.17 -0.16 8.92
C ALA A 149 -4.57 -1.57 8.91
N GLY A 150 -4.12 -2.07 10.05
CA GLY A 150 -3.48 -3.38 10.08
C GLY A 150 -3.27 -3.95 11.48
N LEU A 151 -2.70 -5.14 11.48
CA LEU A 151 -2.30 -5.91 12.65
C LEU A 151 -0.81 -6.23 12.55
N GLY A 152 -0.13 -6.28 13.70
CA GLY A 152 1.26 -6.68 13.77
C GLY A 152 1.55 -7.52 15.00
N PHE A 153 2.50 -8.43 14.85
CA PHE A 153 3.10 -9.17 15.96
C PHE A 153 4.56 -8.74 16.09
N ASP A 154 4.91 -8.19 17.24
CA ASP A 154 6.26 -7.75 17.57
C ASP A 154 6.92 -8.79 18.48
N PHE A 155 8.08 -9.26 18.05
CA PHE A 155 8.98 -10.09 18.81
C PHE A 155 10.23 -9.25 19.11
N ASN A 156 10.87 -9.34 20.22
CA ASN A 156 12.07 -8.57 20.58
C ASN A 156 12.55 -7.53 19.53
N SER A 157 13.31 -7.98 18.53
CA SER A 157 13.86 -7.12 17.46
C SER A 157 13.12 -7.25 16.14
N PHE A 158 12.25 -8.25 15.97
CA PHE A 158 11.52 -8.51 14.71
C PHE A 158 10.04 -8.29 14.88
N GLY A 159 9.38 -7.89 13.82
CA GLY A 159 7.92 -7.85 13.73
C GLY A 159 7.45 -8.39 12.39
N ILE A 160 6.26 -8.98 12.41
CA ILE A 160 5.53 -9.38 11.19
C ILE A 160 4.16 -8.75 11.24
N GLY A 161 3.56 -8.47 10.09
CA GLY A 161 2.20 -7.95 10.09
C GLY A 161 1.56 -7.90 8.72
N ALA A 162 0.26 -7.59 8.77
CA ALA A 162 -0.55 -7.36 7.59
C ALA A 162 -1.20 -5.98 7.70
N ARG A 163 -1.24 -5.25 6.58
CA ARG A 163 -1.81 -3.91 6.50
C ARG A 163 -2.65 -3.79 5.24
N TYR A 164 -3.83 -3.23 5.38
CA TYR A 164 -4.67 -2.79 4.29
C TYR A 164 -4.49 -1.28 4.10
N ASN A 165 -4.24 -0.86 2.85
CA ASN A 165 -4.17 0.54 2.47
C ASN A 165 -5.31 0.81 1.49
N TYR A 166 -6.13 1.82 1.79
CA TYR A 166 -7.25 2.24 0.98
C TYR A 166 -7.03 3.68 0.52
N GLY A 167 -6.88 3.88 -0.79
CA GLY A 167 -6.74 5.18 -1.43
C GLY A 167 -8.06 5.92 -1.48
N LEU A 168 -8.02 7.20 -1.19
CA LEU A 168 -9.16 8.11 -1.27
C LEU A 168 -9.09 8.98 -2.52
N SER A 169 -7.90 9.21 -3.06
CA SER A 169 -7.66 9.96 -4.29
C SER A 169 -7.73 9.07 -5.54
N THR A 170 -8.21 9.64 -6.63
CA THR A 170 -8.22 9.01 -7.95
C THR A 170 -6.82 9.01 -8.56
N ILE A 171 -6.44 7.94 -9.25
CA ILE A 171 -5.11 7.77 -9.85
C ILE A 171 -4.98 8.60 -11.13
N GLY A 172 -6.01 8.58 -11.99
CA GLY A 172 -6.03 9.33 -13.24
C GLY A 172 -6.34 10.81 -13.05
N LYS A 173 -5.86 11.65 -13.96
CA LYS A 173 -6.25 13.05 -14.05
C LYS A 173 -7.48 13.22 -14.94
N GLU A 174 -8.32 14.17 -14.58
CA GLU A 174 -9.42 14.63 -15.45
C GLU A 174 -8.84 15.28 -16.71
N ARG A 175 -9.38 14.91 -17.85
CA ARG A 175 -9.06 15.48 -19.16
C ARG A 175 -10.32 15.88 -19.89
N ASP A 176 -10.27 17.03 -20.55
CA ASP A 176 -11.34 17.50 -21.43
C ASP A 176 -10.98 17.18 -22.88
N PHE A 177 -11.85 16.44 -23.56
CA PHE A 177 -11.78 16.22 -24.98
C PHE A 177 -13.13 16.47 -25.63
N ALA A 178 -13.18 17.38 -26.58
CA ALA A 178 -14.38 17.75 -27.33
C ALA A 178 -15.59 18.14 -26.45
N GLY A 179 -15.35 18.74 -25.27
CA GLY A 179 -16.39 19.18 -24.33
C GLY A 179 -16.93 18.08 -23.42
N THR A 180 -16.25 16.92 -23.38
CA THR A 180 -16.52 15.84 -22.44
C THR A 180 -15.31 15.64 -21.54
N THR A 181 -15.51 15.70 -20.21
CA THR A 181 -14.49 15.40 -19.22
C THR A 181 -14.43 13.90 -19.01
N TYR A 182 -13.24 13.31 -19.05
CA TYR A 182 -13.01 11.90 -18.76
C TYR A 182 -11.76 11.73 -17.89
N THR A 183 -11.75 10.69 -17.06
CA THR A 183 -10.64 10.31 -16.18
C THR A 183 -10.20 8.89 -16.54
N ILE A 184 -8.93 8.68 -16.87
CA ILE A 184 -8.40 7.36 -17.19
C ILE A 184 -7.05 7.18 -16.45
N PRO A 185 -6.95 6.14 -15.57
CA PRO A 185 -8.01 5.31 -15.02
C PRO A 185 -8.81 6.04 -13.92
N ASP A 186 -10.14 5.92 -13.94
CA ASP A 186 -11.01 6.41 -12.86
C ASP A 186 -11.04 5.37 -11.72
N GLY A 187 -9.94 5.19 -11.06
CA GLY A 187 -9.76 4.20 -10.02
C GLY A 187 -8.92 4.71 -8.85
N LYS A 188 -9.04 4.04 -7.72
CA LYS A 188 -8.32 4.32 -6.48
C LYS A 188 -7.42 3.16 -6.12
N ASN A 189 -6.28 3.46 -5.49
CA ASN A 189 -5.37 2.43 -5.01
C ASN A 189 -5.97 1.65 -3.85
N SER A 190 -5.90 0.32 -3.92
CA SER A 190 -6.20 -0.59 -2.82
C SER A 190 -5.08 -1.61 -2.73
N SER A 191 -4.55 -1.87 -1.53
CA SER A 191 -3.51 -2.88 -1.39
C SER A 191 -3.51 -3.54 -0.01
N ILE A 192 -3.20 -4.84 -0.01
CA ILE A 192 -2.83 -5.59 1.20
C ILE A 192 -1.31 -5.73 1.19
N SER A 193 -0.66 -5.34 2.28
CA SER A 193 0.78 -5.50 2.48
C SER A 193 1.04 -6.52 3.57
N LEU A 194 1.83 -7.55 3.28
CA LEU A 194 2.42 -8.43 4.28
C LEU A 194 3.86 -7.99 4.49
N TYR A 195 4.26 -7.70 5.72
CA TYR A 195 5.56 -7.09 5.98
C TYR A 195 6.32 -7.77 7.13
N LEU A 196 7.62 -7.65 7.06
CA LEU A 196 8.57 -7.89 8.13
C LEU A 196 9.17 -6.55 8.56
N SER A 197 9.47 -6.40 9.84
CA SER A 197 10.19 -5.26 10.40
C SER A 197 11.31 -5.72 11.31
N TYR A 198 12.34 -4.88 11.43
CA TYR A 198 13.47 -5.07 12.32
C TYR A 198 13.79 -3.74 13.02
N LYS A 199 13.95 -3.77 14.36
CA LYS A 199 14.28 -2.63 15.24
C LYS A 199 15.55 -2.86 16.03
#